data_9eabf74deecf4938424553bdd8f37814
#
_entry.id   9eabf74deecf4938424553bdd8f37814
#
_cell.length_a   1.000
_cell.length_b   1.000
_cell.length_c   1.000
_cell.angle_alpha   90.00
_cell.angle_beta   90.00
_cell.angle_gamma   90.00
#
_symmetry.space_group_name_H-M   'P 1'
#
loop_
_entity.id
_entity.type
_entity.pdbx_description
1 polymer ?
#
loop_
_entity_poly.entity_id
_entity_poly.type
_entity_poly.pdbx_seq_one_letter_code
_entity_poly.pdbx_strand_id
1 'polypeptide(L)'
;MKKTFISALILTALFTVTGCEDKEAKATIEQQTQTIAQLTAENTQLKAEKEKAEKVIPAIFAEKDSIFEKVEKIKYTQAQERWFERDEVEIDISVLGLKTNIDWLDELLWTELVKNEFGENAPKTRDQMLSKYKTIWNDVKASLEKEPELGFARHAWMVFVGQKEKLATFAVRYYSYTGGPHGVGGNVYLTVDMTTHKVLTLSDIIDQKKLPEVKELLWRFYTDSGRIKDEDAFTKKTDFDVSKNFYLAHDGIHFIYDEYEIASYAEGEQDLVISWGQLQLGNLLMPDFVKQKYYDFGYIAPYTIPVEE
;
A
#
# COMPACT_ATOMS: atom_id res chain seq x y z
N MET A 1 3.56 -6.83 26.78
CA MET A 1 2.10 -7.02 26.94
C MET A 1 1.82 -7.57 28.32
N LYS A 2 1.42 -6.75 29.26
CA LYS A 2 1.10 -7.16 30.63
C LYS A 2 -0.42 -7.29 30.72
N LYS A 3 -0.90 -8.53 30.82
CA LYS A 3 -2.32 -8.82 31.12
C LYS A 3 -2.56 -8.50 32.59
N THR A 4 -3.25 -7.42 32.87
CA THR A 4 -3.80 -7.12 34.18
C THR A 4 -5.10 -7.88 34.36
N PHE A 5 -5.02 -9.03 35.04
CA PHE A 5 -6.20 -9.68 35.60
C PHE A 5 -6.69 -8.87 36.79
N ILE A 6 -7.84 -8.23 36.64
CA ILE A 6 -8.58 -7.69 37.79
C ILE A 6 -9.39 -8.84 38.33
N SER A 7 -8.83 -9.49 39.32
CA SER A 7 -9.57 -10.48 40.14
C SER A 7 -10.56 -9.69 41.01
N ALA A 8 -11.85 -9.88 40.74
CA ALA A 8 -12.89 -9.45 41.62
C ALA A 8 -12.83 -10.35 42.90
N LEU A 9 -12.23 -9.81 43.94
CA LEU A 9 -12.22 -10.43 45.25
C LEU A 9 -13.62 -10.22 45.87
N ILE A 10 -14.47 -11.22 45.82
CA ILE A 10 -15.72 -11.24 46.59
C ILE A 10 -15.32 -11.56 48.02
N LEU A 11 -15.23 -10.55 48.86
CA LEU A 11 -15.02 -10.66 50.29
C LEU A 11 -16.37 -11.02 50.91
N THR A 12 -16.64 -12.32 51.11
CA THR A 12 -17.75 -12.78 51.93
C THR A 12 -17.39 -12.59 53.40
N ALA A 13 -17.71 -11.42 53.94
CA ALA A 13 -17.67 -11.20 55.39
C ALA A 13 -18.99 -11.74 55.98
N LEU A 14 -18.93 -12.91 56.60
CA LEU A 14 -19.99 -13.39 57.48
C LEU A 14 -19.94 -12.53 58.78
N PHE A 15 -20.80 -11.55 58.87
CA PHE A 15 -21.12 -10.92 60.13
C PHE A 15 -22.37 -11.58 60.70
N THR A 16 -22.19 -12.41 61.71
CA THR A 16 -23.28 -12.79 62.63
C THR A 16 -23.48 -11.66 63.62
N VAL A 17 -24.38 -10.76 63.29
CA VAL A 17 -24.90 -9.77 64.26
C VAL A 17 -26.39 -10.02 64.41
N THR A 18 -26.79 -10.58 65.57
CA THR A 18 -28.15 -10.55 66.05
C THR A 18 -28.51 -9.11 66.48
N GLY A 19 -29.28 -8.44 65.65
CA GLY A 19 -29.80 -7.12 65.99
C GLY A 19 -30.50 -6.45 64.80
N CYS A 20 -31.76 -6.12 64.99
CA CYS A 20 -32.68 -5.37 64.12
C CYS A 20 -32.31 -5.38 62.61
N GLU A 21 -33.03 -6.13 61.81
CA GLU A 21 -32.91 -6.09 60.34
C GLU A 21 -33.22 -4.68 59.85
N ASP A 22 -32.21 -3.94 59.48
CA ASP A 22 -32.38 -2.64 58.83
C ASP A 22 -32.96 -2.87 57.44
N LYS A 23 -34.25 -2.74 57.28
CA LYS A 23 -34.99 -2.95 56.05
C LYS A 23 -34.51 -1.99 54.93
N GLU A 24 -34.04 -0.80 55.30
CA GLU A 24 -33.48 0.16 54.33
C GLU A 24 -32.13 -0.28 53.78
N ALA A 25 -31.25 -0.82 54.66
CA ALA A 25 -29.97 -1.36 54.22
C ALA A 25 -30.13 -2.59 53.29
N LYS A 26 -31.09 -3.48 53.62
CA LYS A 26 -31.42 -4.63 52.72
C LYS A 26 -31.94 -4.18 51.37
N ALA A 27 -32.87 -3.22 51.32
CA ALA A 27 -33.43 -2.71 50.08
C ALA A 27 -32.33 -2.01 49.26
N THR A 28 -31.40 -1.26 49.88
CA THR A 28 -30.28 -0.62 49.23
C THR A 28 -29.29 -1.64 48.62
N ILE A 29 -28.98 -2.70 49.37
CA ILE A 29 -28.09 -3.79 48.85
C ILE A 29 -28.75 -4.50 47.68
N GLU A 30 -30.06 -4.78 47.76
CA GLU A 30 -30.78 -5.43 46.68
C GLU A 30 -30.83 -4.58 45.40
N GLN A 31 -31.07 -3.27 45.53
CA GLN A 31 -31.02 -2.32 44.44
C GLN A 31 -29.63 -2.19 43.85
N GLN A 32 -28.59 -2.12 44.68
CA GLN A 32 -27.19 -2.09 44.19
C GLN A 32 -26.82 -3.40 43.47
N THR A 33 -27.25 -4.53 43.96
CA THR A 33 -27.03 -5.85 43.35
C THR A 33 -27.68 -5.90 41.94
N GLN A 34 -28.91 -5.44 41.83
CA GLN A 34 -29.61 -5.32 40.54
C GLN A 34 -28.89 -4.36 39.58
N THR A 35 -28.45 -3.22 40.08
CA THR A 35 -27.68 -2.24 39.26
C THR A 35 -26.36 -2.84 38.77
N ILE A 36 -25.62 -3.53 39.64
CA ILE A 36 -24.36 -4.22 39.27
C ILE A 36 -24.64 -5.32 38.22
N ALA A 37 -25.69 -6.09 38.37
CA ALA A 37 -26.06 -7.11 37.38
C ALA A 37 -26.41 -6.49 36.03
N GLN A 38 -27.16 -5.39 36.02
CA GLN A 38 -27.52 -4.66 34.81
C GLN A 38 -26.26 -4.07 34.13
N LEU A 39 -25.41 -3.36 34.87
CA LEU A 39 -24.16 -2.78 34.33
C LEU A 39 -23.19 -3.86 33.83
N THR A 40 -23.18 -5.04 34.46
CA THR A 40 -22.36 -6.17 34.03
C THR A 40 -22.87 -6.75 32.70
N ALA A 41 -24.19 -6.89 32.56
CA ALA A 41 -24.80 -7.34 31.30
C ALA A 41 -24.55 -6.31 30.16
N GLU A 42 -24.78 -5.03 30.43
CA GLU A 42 -24.52 -3.95 29.47
C GLU A 42 -23.04 -3.90 29.03
N ASN A 43 -22.10 -4.01 29.97
CA ASN A 43 -20.66 -4.04 29.68
C ASN A 43 -20.28 -5.26 28.82
N THR A 44 -20.93 -6.40 29.04
CA THR A 44 -20.72 -7.60 28.23
C THR A 44 -21.25 -7.41 26.82
N GLN A 45 -22.42 -6.79 26.69
CA GLN A 45 -23.01 -6.48 25.39
C GLN A 45 -22.16 -5.46 24.63
N LEU A 46 -21.76 -4.37 25.28
CA LEU A 46 -20.89 -3.35 24.67
C LEU A 46 -19.55 -3.91 24.22
N LYS A 47 -18.97 -4.83 24.98
CA LYS A 47 -17.74 -5.54 24.55
C LYS A 47 -17.97 -6.38 23.32
N ALA A 48 -19.08 -7.13 23.25
CA ALA A 48 -19.42 -7.93 22.08
C ALA A 48 -19.74 -7.06 20.84
N GLU A 49 -20.40 -5.92 21.02
CA GLU A 49 -20.66 -4.94 19.98
C GLU A 49 -19.36 -4.29 19.50
N LYS A 50 -18.46 -3.92 20.41
CA LYS A 50 -17.14 -3.40 20.07
C LYS A 50 -16.32 -4.42 19.28
N GLU A 51 -16.27 -5.68 19.70
CA GLU A 51 -15.59 -6.76 18.96
C GLU A 51 -16.19 -6.98 17.56
N LYS A 52 -17.51 -6.82 17.41
CA LYS A 52 -18.15 -6.86 16.08
C LYS A 52 -17.77 -5.65 15.23
N ALA A 53 -17.79 -4.46 15.82
CA ALA A 53 -17.42 -3.22 15.11
C ALA A 53 -15.95 -3.24 14.66
N GLU A 54 -15.05 -3.76 15.50
CA GLU A 54 -13.63 -3.91 15.19
C GLU A 54 -13.36 -4.93 14.04
N LYS A 55 -14.32 -5.82 13.76
CA LYS A 55 -14.24 -6.75 12.61
C LYS A 55 -14.76 -6.15 11.30
N VAL A 56 -15.44 -5.04 11.36
CA VAL A 56 -15.92 -4.33 10.15
C VAL A 56 -14.77 -3.53 9.56
N ILE A 57 -14.37 -3.90 8.36
CA ILE A 57 -13.39 -3.11 7.61
C ILE A 57 -14.13 -1.92 7.00
N PRO A 58 -13.80 -0.68 7.38
CA PRO A 58 -14.48 0.49 6.84
C PRO A 58 -14.15 0.67 5.36
N ALA A 59 -15.10 1.22 4.60
CA ALA A 59 -14.82 1.72 3.26
C ALA A 59 -13.85 2.91 3.36
N ILE A 60 -12.89 2.94 2.45
CA ILE A 60 -11.90 4.00 2.39
C ILE A 60 -12.47 5.15 1.54
N PHE A 61 -12.48 6.34 2.11
CA PHE A 61 -12.67 7.60 1.40
C PHE A 61 -11.30 8.27 1.36
N ALA A 62 -10.84 8.62 0.18
CA ALA A 62 -9.52 9.21 -0.01
C ALA A 62 -9.64 10.53 -0.78
N GLU A 63 -8.99 11.57 -0.26
CA GLU A 63 -8.88 12.88 -0.86
C GLU A 63 -7.42 13.23 -1.12
N LYS A 64 -7.18 14.06 -2.14
CA LYS A 64 -5.85 14.57 -2.44
C LYS A 64 -5.33 15.39 -1.27
N ASP A 65 -4.11 15.10 -0.81
CA ASP A 65 -3.36 15.89 0.16
C ASP A 65 -2.16 16.55 -0.53
N SER A 66 -2.26 17.84 -0.84
CA SER A 66 -1.16 18.59 -1.45
C SER A 66 -0.05 18.82 -0.43
N ILE A 67 1.12 18.20 -0.67
CA ILE A 67 2.30 18.35 0.18
C ILE A 67 3.19 19.47 -0.37
N PHE A 68 3.50 19.42 -1.67
CA PHE A 68 4.28 20.43 -2.37
C PHE A 68 3.85 20.47 -3.82
N GLU A 69 3.41 21.64 -4.28
CA GLU A 69 3.07 21.88 -5.68
C GLU A 69 3.65 23.22 -6.09
N LYS A 70 4.54 23.25 -7.06
CA LYS A 70 5.13 24.45 -7.57
C LYS A 70 5.58 24.28 -9.01
N VAL A 71 5.17 25.23 -9.86
CA VAL A 71 5.57 25.35 -11.27
C VAL A 71 6.08 26.73 -11.49
N GLU A 72 7.19 26.87 -12.22
CA GLU A 72 7.74 28.16 -12.62
C GLU A 72 8.40 28.04 -13.99
N LYS A 73 8.24 29.08 -14.81
CA LYS A 73 8.91 29.23 -16.11
C LYS A 73 10.00 30.28 -16.02
N ILE A 74 11.19 29.89 -16.41
CA ILE A 74 12.38 30.75 -16.42
C ILE A 74 12.67 31.07 -17.86
N LYS A 75 12.73 32.38 -18.18
CA LYS A 75 13.07 32.85 -19.53
C LYS A 75 14.54 32.62 -19.82
N TYR A 76 14.81 32.11 -20.99
CA TYR A 76 16.17 32.04 -21.52
C TYR A 76 16.71 33.40 -21.89
N THR A 77 18.04 33.55 -21.91
CA THR A 77 18.72 34.66 -22.57
C THR A 77 18.68 34.45 -24.06
N GLN A 78 18.87 35.53 -24.86
CA GLN A 78 18.88 35.41 -26.31
C GLN A 78 19.89 34.39 -26.87
N ALA A 79 21.04 34.21 -26.18
CA ALA A 79 22.01 33.19 -26.55
C ALA A 79 21.49 31.77 -26.32
N GLN A 80 20.73 31.57 -25.26
CA GLN A 80 20.12 30.30 -24.89
C GLN A 80 18.94 29.95 -25.77
N GLU A 81 18.09 30.92 -26.14
CA GLU A 81 16.97 30.72 -27.08
C GLU A 81 17.46 30.13 -28.42
N ARG A 82 18.62 30.61 -28.91
CA ARG A 82 19.23 30.10 -30.16
C ARG A 82 19.66 28.63 -30.07
N TRP A 83 20.06 28.18 -28.87
CA TRP A 83 20.54 26.82 -28.68
C TRP A 83 19.38 25.81 -28.51
N PHE A 84 18.33 26.22 -27.81
CA PHE A 84 17.23 25.31 -27.44
C PHE A 84 15.98 25.46 -28.32
N GLU A 85 15.98 26.46 -29.24
CA GLU A 85 14.82 26.80 -30.06
C GLU A 85 13.54 27.04 -29.23
N ARG A 86 13.75 27.57 -28.01
CA ARG A 86 12.71 27.86 -27.00
C ARG A 86 13.05 29.16 -26.30
N ASP A 87 12.03 29.84 -25.78
CA ASP A 87 12.15 31.11 -25.05
C ASP A 87 12.13 30.93 -23.51
N GLU A 88 11.73 29.75 -23.01
CA GLU A 88 11.63 29.47 -21.59
C GLU A 88 11.89 27.99 -21.24
N VAL A 89 12.28 27.78 -20.01
CA VAL A 89 12.40 26.45 -19.38
C VAL A 89 11.43 26.36 -18.22
N GLU A 90 10.85 25.17 -18.01
CA GLU A 90 9.91 24.91 -16.92
C GLU A 90 10.55 24.08 -15.81
N ILE A 91 10.26 24.48 -14.57
CA ILE A 91 10.48 23.68 -13.36
C ILE A 91 9.10 23.29 -12.85
N ASP A 92 8.84 22.00 -12.71
CA ASP A 92 7.59 21.46 -12.16
C ASP A 92 7.87 20.42 -11.08
N ILE A 93 7.50 20.74 -9.85
CA ILE A 93 7.57 19.79 -8.71
C ILE A 93 6.19 19.64 -8.11
N SER A 94 5.66 18.41 -8.11
CA SER A 94 4.35 18.10 -7.57
C SER A 94 4.38 16.84 -6.71
N VAL A 95 4.09 17.00 -5.41
CA VAL A 95 4.07 15.90 -4.45
C VAL A 95 2.73 15.87 -3.74
N LEU A 96 1.99 14.80 -3.98
CA LEU A 96 0.62 14.62 -3.52
C LEU A 96 0.52 13.35 -2.68
N GLY A 97 0.13 13.51 -1.42
CA GLY A 97 -0.30 12.41 -0.57
C GLY A 97 -1.80 12.15 -0.71
N LEU A 98 -2.29 11.27 0.14
CA LEU A 98 -3.72 11.04 0.37
C LEU A 98 -4.05 11.34 1.84
N LYS A 99 -5.22 11.93 2.04
CA LYS A 99 -5.90 12.00 3.32
C LYS A 99 -7.10 11.07 3.25
N THR A 100 -7.19 10.13 4.20
CA THR A 100 -8.30 9.19 4.28
C THR A 100 -9.15 9.44 5.52
N ASN A 101 -10.23 8.68 5.66
CA ASN A 101 -11.06 8.65 6.87
C ASN A 101 -10.48 7.73 7.96
N ILE A 102 -9.20 7.29 7.85
CA ILE A 102 -8.58 6.31 8.73
C ILE A 102 -7.17 6.79 9.11
N ASP A 103 -7.00 7.30 10.32
CA ASP A 103 -5.77 7.98 10.75
C ASP A 103 -4.49 7.12 10.64
N TRP A 104 -4.53 5.85 11.06
CA TRP A 104 -3.36 4.97 10.96
C TRP A 104 -2.97 4.69 9.49
N LEU A 105 -3.96 4.67 8.59
CA LEU A 105 -3.71 4.46 7.16
C LEU A 105 -3.03 5.69 6.56
N ASP A 106 -3.43 6.88 6.95
CA ASP A 106 -2.76 8.12 6.53
C ASP A 106 -1.29 8.14 6.93
N GLU A 107 -0.96 7.71 8.16
CA GLU A 107 0.41 7.62 8.64
C GLU A 107 1.22 6.57 7.85
N LEU A 108 0.61 5.44 7.54
CA LEU A 108 1.24 4.39 6.73
C LEU A 108 1.51 4.87 5.31
N LEU A 109 0.51 5.46 4.64
CA LEU A 109 0.63 5.98 3.28
C LEU A 109 1.66 7.11 3.19
N TRP A 110 1.67 8.00 4.17
CA TRP A 110 2.71 9.02 4.31
C TRP A 110 4.10 8.40 4.38
N THR A 111 4.28 7.41 5.24
CA THR A 111 5.57 6.72 5.43
C THR A 111 6.06 6.07 4.13
N GLU A 112 5.17 5.39 3.41
CA GLU A 112 5.54 4.73 2.15
C GLU A 112 5.82 5.74 1.02
N LEU A 113 5.07 6.85 0.93
CA LEU A 113 5.36 7.94 -0.02
C LEU A 113 6.74 8.55 0.24
N VAL A 114 7.04 8.88 1.49
CA VAL A 114 8.32 9.51 1.87
C VAL A 114 9.50 8.56 1.68
N LYS A 115 9.30 7.28 1.97
CA LYS A 115 10.29 6.23 1.74
C LYS A 115 10.57 6.02 0.26
N ASN A 116 9.54 6.01 -0.58
CA ASN A 116 9.70 5.93 -2.03
C ASN A 116 10.52 7.12 -2.57
N GLU A 117 10.23 8.33 -2.11
CA GLU A 117 10.89 9.55 -2.56
C GLU A 117 12.34 9.72 -2.09
N PHE A 118 12.66 9.31 -0.88
CA PHE A 118 13.94 9.62 -0.23
C PHE A 118 14.71 8.42 0.30
N GLY A 119 14.16 7.20 0.18
CA GLY A 119 14.79 5.98 0.69
C GLY A 119 15.10 6.07 2.19
N GLU A 120 16.32 5.68 2.57
CA GLU A 120 16.77 5.68 3.96
C GLU A 120 16.90 7.09 4.56
N ASN A 121 17.04 8.13 3.71
CA ASN A 121 17.12 9.53 4.12
C ASN A 121 15.74 10.20 4.22
N ALA A 122 14.69 9.41 4.39
CA ALA A 122 13.32 9.87 4.47
C ALA A 122 13.11 10.89 5.61
N PRO A 123 12.48 12.04 5.32
CA PRO A 123 12.09 12.99 6.35
C PRO A 123 11.05 12.37 7.29
N LYS A 124 11.17 12.69 8.58
CA LYS A 124 10.30 12.14 9.63
C LYS A 124 9.03 12.95 9.84
N THR A 125 9.01 14.19 9.37
CA THR A 125 7.87 15.11 9.54
C THR A 125 7.55 15.82 8.23
N ARG A 126 6.30 16.27 8.12
CA ARG A 126 5.82 17.07 6.98
C ARG A 126 6.67 18.33 6.77
N ASP A 127 7.03 19.02 7.84
CA ASP A 127 7.87 20.23 7.76
C ASP A 127 9.27 19.95 7.22
N GLN A 128 9.85 18.81 7.62
CA GLN A 128 11.14 18.38 7.07
C GLN A 128 11.03 18.05 5.57
N MET A 129 9.94 17.41 5.15
CA MET A 129 9.70 17.11 3.74
C MET A 129 9.51 18.40 2.93
N LEU A 130 8.69 19.33 3.41
CA LEU A 130 8.51 20.65 2.80
C LEU A 130 9.84 21.41 2.69
N SER A 131 10.66 21.36 3.74
CA SER A 131 11.98 21.99 3.73
C SER A 131 12.90 21.37 2.68
N LYS A 132 12.92 20.04 2.55
CA LYS A 132 13.68 19.33 1.51
C LYS A 132 13.24 19.77 0.10
N TYR A 133 11.93 19.80 -0.18
CA TYR A 133 11.44 20.21 -1.49
C TYR A 133 11.73 21.68 -1.81
N LYS A 134 11.66 22.57 -0.80
CA LYS A 134 12.10 23.96 -0.95
C LYS A 134 13.59 24.07 -1.30
N THR A 135 14.42 23.23 -0.68
CA THR A 135 15.86 23.17 -1.00
C THR A 135 16.06 22.69 -2.44
N ILE A 136 15.47 21.53 -2.80
CA ILE A 136 15.53 20.99 -4.18
C ILE A 136 15.07 22.04 -5.18
N TRP A 137 13.96 22.70 -4.92
CA TRP A 137 13.45 23.77 -5.78
C TRP A 137 14.48 24.89 -6.02
N ASN A 138 15.04 25.41 -4.92
CA ASN A 138 15.99 26.51 -4.98
C ASN A 138 17.28 26.11 -5.71
N ASP A 139 17.79 24.90 -5.47
CA ASP A 139 19.01 24.39 -6.08
C ASP A 139 18.80 24.17 -7.58
N VAL A 140 17.67 23.58 -8.00
CA VAL A 140 17.31 23.39 -9.41
C VAL A 140 17.16 24.73 -10.09
N LYS A 141 16.44 25.68 -9.49
CA LYS A 141 16.26 27.01 -10.05
C LYS A 141 17.61 27.72 -10.25
N ALA A 142 18.47 27.72 -9.24
CA ALA A 142 19.79 28.33 -9.33
C ALA A 142 20.70 27.63 -10.35
N SER A 143 20.54 26.33 -10.57
CA SER A 143 21.26 25.59 -11.61
C SER A 143 20.79 26.03 -13.00
N LEU A 144 19.47 26.03 -13.23
CA LEU A 144 18.90 26.42 -14.55
C LEU A 144 19.12 27.87 -14.92
N GLU A 145 19.25 28.77 -13.93
CA GLU A 145 19.63 30.16 -14.16
C GLU A 145 21.10 30.31 -14.64
N LYS A 146 21.99 29.40 -14.22
CA LYS A 146 23.42 29.42 -14.60
C LYS A 146 23.69 28.63 -15.88
N GLU A 147 23.21 27.39 -15.88
CA GLU A 147 23.41 26.45 -16.98
C GLU A 147 22.03 25.94 -17.41
N PRO A 148 21.39 26.57 -18.38
CA PRO A 148 20.07 26.22 -18.81
C PRO A 148 20.06 24.84 -19.45
N GLU A 149 19.10 24.02 -18.99
CA GLU A 149 18.78 22.70 -19.50
C GLU A 149 17.39 22.71 -20.14
N LEU A 150 16.92 21.53 -20.58
CA LEU A 150 15.62 21.41 -21.25
C LEU A 150 14.42 21.48 -20.28
N GLY A 151 14.66 21.51 -18.98
CA GLY A 151 13.65 21.59 -17.93
C GLY A 151 13.93 20.66 -16.77
N PHE A 152 13.07 20.74 -15.78
CA PHE A 152 13.08 19.85 -14.62
C PHE A 152 11.65 19.53 -14.18
N ALA A 153 11.33 18.25 -14.04
CA ALA A 153 10.09 17.81 -13.43
C ALA A 153 10.34 16.72 -12.40
N ARG A 154 9.61 16.77 -11.28
CA ARG A 154 9.59 15.72 -10.28
C ARG A 154 8.19 15.59 -9.69
N HIS A 155 7.56 14.47 -9.99
CA HIS A 155 6.20 14.18 -9.53
C HIS A 155 6.21 12.91 -8.69
N ALA A 156 5.49 12.94 -7.57
CA ALA A 156 5.23 11.76 -6.75
C ALA A 156 3.80 11.86 -6.20
N TRP A 157 2.92 10.99 -6.63
CA TRP A 157 1.51 11.03 -6.31
C TRP A 157 1.05 9.71 -5.72
N MET A 158 0.59 9.75 -4.47
CA MET A 158 -0.12 8.62 -3.88
C MET A 158 -1.52 8.54 -4.49
N VAL A 159 -1.90 7.36 -4.95
CA VAL A 159 -3.19 7.08 -5.60
C VAL A 159 -3.88 5.93 -4.87
N PHE A 160 -5.16 6.06 -4.59
CA PHE A 160 -6.00 4.95 -4.16
C PHE A 160 -6.49 4.18 -5.38
N VAL A 161 -6.11 2.92 -5.49
CA VAL A 161 -6.48 2.04 -6.62
C VAL A 161 -7.81 1.36 -6.36
N GLY A 162 -8.02 0.85 -5.13
CA GLY A 162 -9.26 0.21 -4.75
C GLY A 162 -9.17 -0.58 -3.46
N GLN A 163 -10.33 -1.04 -3.00
CA GLN A 163 -10.45 -1.88 -1.82
C GLN A 163 -11.29 -3.10 -2.14
N LYS A 164 -10.78 -4.27 -1.74
CA LYS A 164 -11.54 -5.52 -1.74
C LYS A 164 -11.49 -6.13 -0.36
N GLU A 165 -12.63 -6.08 0.34
CA GLU A 165 -12.75 -6.58 1.71
C GLU A 165 -11.64 -6.04 2.64
N LYS A 166 -10.72 -6.91 3.06
CA LYS A 166 -9.62 -6.57 3.97
C LYS A 166 -8.39 -5.98 3.28
N LEU A 167 -8.35 -5.99 1.97
CA LEU A 167 -7.20 -5.50 1.20
C LEU A 167 -7.52 -4.19 0.53
N ALA A 168 -6.63 -3.23 0.71
CA ALA A 168 -6.67 -1.95 0.00
C ALA A 168 -5.38 -1.78 -0.80
N THR A 169 -5.52 -1.45 -2.08
CA THR A 169 -4.39 -1.22 -2.98
C THR A 169 -4.23 0.27 -3.24
N PHE A 170 -2.99 0.72 -3.11
CA PHE A 170 -2.54 2.07 -3.43
C PHE A 170 -1.36 1.99 -4.40
N ALA A 171 -1.02 3.11 -5.03
CA ALA A 171 0.18 3.24 -5.83
C ALA A 171 0.85 4.59 -5.60
N VAL A 172 2.17 4.62 -5.54
CA VAL A 172 2.95 5.83 -5.73
C VAL A 172 3.28 5.92 -7.22
N ARG A 173 2.66 6.87 -7.91
CA ARG A 173 3.04 7.22 -9.28
C ARG A 173 4.16 8.24 -9.22
N TYR A 174 5.24 7.98 -9.90
CA TYR A 174 6.36 8.90 -9.94
C TYR A 174 6.74 9.24 -11.39
N TYR A 175 7.31 10.41 -11.55
CA TYR A 175 7.92 10.85 -12.79
C TYR A 175 9.08 11.80 -12.48
N SER A 176 10.18 11.63 -13.16
CA SER A 176 11.36 12.48 -13.04
C SER A 176 11.91 12.85 -14.42
N TYR A 177 12.15 14.13 -14.61
CA TYR A 177 12.83 14.68 -15.78
C TYR A 177 13.91 15.66 -15.32
N THR A 178 15.13 15.44 -15.73
CA THR A 178 16.29 16.25 -15.32
C THR A 178 17.04 16.82 -16.53
N GLY A 179 16.34 17.03 -17.63
CA GLY A 179 16.93 17.35 -18.92
C GLY A 179 17.20 16.10 -19.75
N GLY A 180 17.42 16.26 -21.06
CA GLY A 180 17.63 15.15 -21.98
C GLY A 180 16.42 14.83 -22.86
N PRO A 181 16.43 13.69 -23.58
CA PRO A 181 15.39 13.37 -24.57
C PRO A 181 14.04 13.02 -23.95
N HIS A 182 14.01 12.45 -22.74
CA HIS A 182 12.78 12.02 -22.04
C HIS A 182 12.99 11.93 -20.52
N GLY A 183 11.90 11.88 -19.78
CA GLY A 183 11.89 11.54 -18.35
C GLY A 183 11.75 10.04 -18.11
N VAL A 184 11.75 9.66 -16.85
CA VAL A 184 11.51 8.28 -16.37
C VAL A 184 10.38 8.32 -15.37
N GLY A 185 9.48 7.37 -15.46
CA GLY A 185 8.34 7.26 -14.55
C GLY A 185 7.86 5.84 -14.38
N GLY A 186 6.97 5.64 -13.42
CA GLY A 186 6.40 4.32 -13.12
C GLY A 186 5.43 4.37 -11.97
N ASN A 187 5.06 3.19 -11.50
CA ASN A 187 4.14 2.99 -10.38
C ASN A 187 4.75 2.02 -9.37
N VAL A 188 4.75 2.38 -8.09
CA VAL A 188 5.09 1.47 -6.99
C VAL A 188 3.81 1.11 -6.25
N TYR A 189 3.39 -0.14 -6.32
CA TYR A 189 2.14 -0.60 -5.74
C TYR A 189 2.30 -1.04 -4.30
N LEU A 190 1.26 -0.80 -3.51
CA LEU A 190 1.17 -1.13 -2.09
C LEU A 190 -0.16 -1.81 -1.84
N THR A 191 -0.16 -3.07 -1.42
CA THR A 191 -1.37 -3.73 -0.95
C THR A 191 -1.35 -3.78 0.58
N VAL A 192 -2.31 -3.12 1.21
CA VAL A 192 -2.43 -3.00 2.66
C VAL A 192 -3.47 -3.98 3.18
N ASP A 193 -3.08 -4.82 4.14
CA ASP A 193 -4.02 -5.59 4.94
C ASP A 193 -4.62 -4.70 6.05
N MET A 194 -5.89 -4.35 5.89
CA MET A 194 -6.63 -3.46 6.77
C MET A 194 -6.89 -4.03 8.17
N THR A 195 -6.66 -5.34 8.37
CA THR A 195 -6.80 -5.98 9.70
C THR A 195 -5.50 -6.02 10.49
N THR A 196 -4.39 -6.18 9.80
CA THR A 196 -3.06 -6.24 10.42
C THR A 196 -2.32 -4.90 10.35
N HIS A 197 -2.85 -3.92 9.61
CA HIS A 197 -2.28 -2.60 9.37
C HIS A 197 -0.87 -2.67 8.75
N LYS A 198 -0.67 -3.59 7.80
CA LYS A 198 0.62 -3.83 7.17
C LYS A 198 0.53 -3.79 5.65
N VAL A 199 1.57 -3.28 5.02
CA VAL A 199 1.80 -3.52 3.59
C VAL A 199 2.21 -4.97 3.42
N LEU A 200 1.52 -5.69 2.53
CA LEU A 200 1.86 -7.06 2.19
C LEU A 200 3.11 -7.08 1.30
N THR A 201 4.01 -7.97 1.65
CA THR A 201 5.18 -8.30 0.84
C THR A 201 4.93 -9.56 0.02
N LEU A 202 5.76 -9.79 -0.99
CA LEU A 202 5.66 -11.00 -1.79
C LEU A 202 5.76 -12.28 -0.94
N SER A 203 6.53 -12.26 0.15
CA SER A 203 6.67 -13.39 1.08
C SER A 203 5.43 -13.66 1.94
N ASP A 204 4.52 -12.71 2.05
CA ASP A 204 3.22 -12.93 2.72
C ASP A 204 2.24 -13.69 1.81
N ILE A 205 2.48 -13.71 0.50
CA ILE A 205 1.57 -14.21 -0.53
C ILE A 205 2.11 -15.45 -1.22
N ILE A 206 3.37 -15.44 -1.64
CA ILE A 206 4.05 -16.52 -2.37
C ILE A 206 4.93 -17.32 -1.43
N ASP A 207 4.83 -18.66 -1.50
CA ASP A 207 5.79 -19.54 -0.82
C ASP A 207 7.21 -19.30 -1.38
N GLN A 208 8.09 -18.83 -0.51
CA GLN A 208 9.46 -18.48 -0.91
C GLN A 208 10.25 -19.66 -1.50
N LYS A 209 9.89 -20.89 -1.17
CA LYS A 209 10.47 -22.11 -1.78
C LYS A 209 10.02 -22.28 -3.23
N LYS A 210 8.93 -21.62 -3.61
CA LYS A 210 8.32 -21.68 -4.95
C LYS A 210 8.69 -20.50 -5.85
N LEU A 211 9.50 -19.54 -5.36
CA LEU A 211 9.96 -18.42 -6.18
C LEU A 211 10.62 -18.83 -7.50
N PRO A 212 11.44 -19.90 -7.57
CA PRO A 212 11.98 -20.34 -8.87
C PRO A 212 10.91 -20.75 -9.88
N GLU A 213 9.82 -21.37 -9.41
CA GLU A 213 8.68 -21.74 -10.26
C GLU A 213 7.89 -20.51 -10.74
N VAL A 214 7.71 -19.53 -9.84
CA VAL A 214 7.10 -18.23 -10.18
C VAL A 214 7.94 -17.48 -11.22
N LYS A 215 9.26 -17.42 -11.01
CA LYS A 215 10.22 -16.82 -11.96
C LYS A 215 10.12 -17.45 -13.35
N GLU A 216 10.04 -18.77 -13.41
CA GLU A 216 9.93 -19.50 -14.69
C GLU A 216 8.60 -19.21 -15.39
N LEU A 217 7.49 -19.09 -14.64
CA LEU A 217 6.20 -18.70 -15.20
C LEU A 217 6.24 -17.29 -15.77
N LEU A 218 6.79 -16.33 -15.01
CA LEU A 218 6.92 -14.94 -15.46
C LEU A 218 7.82 -14.83 -16.69
N TRP A 219 8.96 -15.56 -16.71
CA TRP A 219 9.83 -15.60 -17.87
C TRP A 219 9.10 -16.10 -19.12
N ARG A 220 8.28 -17.15 -18.99
CA ARG A 220 7.47 -17.67 -20.10
C ARG A 220 6.45 -16.63 -20.59
N PHE A 221 5.84 -15.86 -19.71
CA PHE A 221 4.92 -14.78 -20.10
C PHE A 221 5.66 -13.65 -20.78
N TYR A 222 6.78 -13.23 -20.21
CA TYR A 222 7.63 -12.19 -20.78
C TYR A 222 8.11 -12.56 -22.20
N THR A 223 8.50 -13.80 -22.42
CA THR A 223 8.91 -14.28 -23.76
C THR A 223 7.74 -14.75 -24.61
N ASP A 224 6.50 -14.43 -24.23
CA ASP A 224 5.28 -14.85 -24.92
C ASP A 224 5.27 -16.35 -25.25
N SER A 225 5.54 -17.17 -24.23
CA SER A 225 5.62 -18.63 -24.33
C SER A 225 6.62 -19.14 -25.37
N GLY A 226 7.72 -18.39 -25.55
CA GLY A 226 8.82 -18.76 -26.46
C GLY A 226 8.70 -18.17 -27.86
N ARG A 227 7.79 -17.20 -28.10
CA ARG A 227 7.78 -16.43 -29.37
C ARG A 227 8.99 -15.48 -29.44
N ILE A 228 9.41 -14.92 -28.29
CA ILE A 228 10.67 -14.21 -28.17
C ILE A 228 11.71 -15.24 -27.73
N LYS A 229 12.76 -15.42 -28.51
CA LYS A 229 13.86 -16.29 -28.09
C LYS A 229 14.62 -15.65 -26.94
N ASP A 230 15.17 -16.48 -26.03
CA ASP A 230 15.94 -15.99 -24.88
C ASP A 230 17.10 -15.05 -25.30
N GLU A 231 17.69 -15.28 -26.48
CA GLU A 231 18.78 -14.48 -27.05
C GLU A 231 18.33 -13.10 -27.60
N ASP A 232 17.05 -12.99 -27.98
CA ASP A 232 16.44 -11.78 -28.55
C ASP A 232 15.70 -10.95 -27.47
N ALA A 233 15.57 -11.46 -26.24
CA ALA A 233 14.93 -10.77 -25.14
C ALA A 233 15.78 -9.57 -24.67
N PHE A 234 15.12 -8.48 -24.27
CA PHE A 234 15.80 -7.28 -23.79
C PHE A 234 16.67 -7.54 -22.56
N THR A 235 16.18 -8.33 -21.62
CA THR A 235 16.95 -8.83 -20.47
C THR A 235 17.29 -10.30 -20.63
N LYS A 236 18.40 -10.75 -20.05
CA LYS A 236 18.77 -12.16 -20.06
C LYS A 236 18.00 -12.92 -18.98
N LYS A 237 17.69 -14.20 -19.23
CA LYS A 237 17.02 -15.05 -18.25
C LYS A 237 17.75 -15.15 -16.90
N THR A 238 19.09 -15.06 -16.92
CA THR A 238 19.93 -15.04 -15.72
C THR A 238 19.72 -13.80 -14.86
N ASP A 239 19.42 -12.67 -15.50
CA ASP A 239 19.32 -11.35 -14.89
C ASP A 239 17.85 -10.99 -14.56
N PHE A 240 16.91 -11.71 -15.20
CA PHE A 240 15.47 -11.60 -14.89
C PHE A 240 15.18 -12.13 -13.49
N ASP A 241 14.33 -11.43 -12.74
CA ASP A 241 13.89 -11.89 -11.40
C ASP A 241 12.40 -11.61 -11.19
N VAL A 242 11.83 -12.16 -10.12
CA VAL A 242 10.45 -11.87 -9.72
C VAL A 242 10.37 -10.47 -9.14
N SER A 243 9.62 -9.60 -9.78
CA SER A 243 9.44 -8.23 -9.28
C SER A 243 8.85 -8.22 -7.87
N LYS A 244 9.40 -7.33 -7.02
CA LYS A 244 8.84 -7.03 -5.69
C LYS A 244 7.75 -5.97 -5.76
N ASN A 245 7.62 -5.30 -6.90
CA ASN A 245 6.54 -4.37 -7.19
C ASN A 245 5.37 -5.15 -7.79
N PHE A 246 4.30 -5.33 -7.05
CA PHE A 246 3.16 -6.12 -7.46
C PHE A 246 1.86 -5.58 -6.87
N TYR A 247 0.76 -5.92 -7.52
CA TYR A 247 -0.57 -5.72 -6.95
C TYR A 247 -1.49 -6.93 -7.20
N LEU A 248 -2.55 -7.00 -6.40
CA LEU A 248 -3.52 -8.07 -6.47
C LEU A 248 -4.76 -7.58 -7.20
N ALA A 249 -5.15 -8.28 -8.27
CA ALA A 249 -6.34 -7.98 -9.05
C ALA A 249 -7.29 -9.18 -9.08
N HIS A 250 -8.42 -9.02 -9.76
CA HIS A 250 -9.45 -10.07 -9.85
C HIS A 250 -8.99 -11.30 -10.65
N ASP A 251 -8.07 -11.14 -11.57
CA ASP A 251 -7.55 -12.15 -12.47
C ASP A 251 -6.25 -12.81 -11.97
N GLY A 252 -5.50 -12.17 -11.07
CA GLY A 252 -4.26 -12.73 -10.57
C GLY A 252 -3.39 -11.77 -9.78
N ILE A 253 -2.12 -12.11 -9.70
CA ILE A 253 -1.06 -11.24 -9.21
C ILE A 253 -0.38 -10.61 -10.43
N HIS A 254 -0.34 -9.29 -10.44
CA HIS A 254 0.34 -8.47 -11.42
C HIS A 254 1.71 -8.10 -10.90
N PHE A 255 2.75 -8.45 -11.64
CA PHE A 255 4.14 -8.14 -11.34
C PHE A 255 4.60 -7.03 -12.27
N ILE A 256 4.97 -5.90 -11.68
CA ILE A 256 5.30 -4.68 -12.40
C ILE A 256 6.81 -4.53 -12.50
N TYR A 257 7.27 -4.25 -13.70
CA TYR A 257 8.67 -3.99 -14.03
C TYR A 257 8.78 -2.60 -14.64
N ASP A 258 9.67 -1.81 -14.09
CA ASP A 258 9.88 -0.43 -14.52
C ASP A 258 10.48 -0.35 -15.94
N GLU A 259 10.42 0.84 -16.52
CA GLU A 259 11.11 1.14 -17.78
C GLU A 259 12.59 0.73 -17.71
N TYR A 260 13.10 0.08 -18.76
CA TYR A 260 14.45 -0.46 -18.85
C TYR A 260 14.77 -1.67 -17.97
N GLU A 261 13.86 -2.16 -17.15
CA GLU A 261 14.11 -3.33 -16.30
C GLU A 261 14.10 -4.64 -17.14
N ILE A 262 13.03 -4.85 -17.90
CA ILE A 262 12.88 -6.03 -18.78
C ILE A 262 12.47 -5.68 -20.22
N ALA A 263 12.23 -4.40 -20.51
CA ALA A 263 11.83 -3.91 -21.82
C ALA A 263 12.44 -2.55 -22.10
N SER A 264 12.43 -2.12 -23.37
CA SER A 264 12.92 -0.80 -23.75
C SER A 264 12.01 0.33 -23.24
N TYR A 265 12.53 1.54 -23.16
CA TYR A 265 11.74 2.74 -22.84
C TYR A 265 10.47 2.88 -23.70
N ALA A 266 10.58 2.59 -24.98
CA ALA A 266 9.46 2.71 -25.92
C ALA A 266 8.32 1.71 -25.64
N GLU A 267 8.62 0.62 -24.95
CA GLU A 267 7.62 -0.38 -24.50
C GLU A 267 7.02 -0.02 -23.15
N GLY A 268 7.68 0.89 -22.39
CA GLY A 268 7.23 1.37 -21.08
C GLY A 268 7.29 0.34 -19.98
N GLU A 269 6.57 0.62 -18.88
CA GLU A 269 6.36 -0.29 -17.74
C GLU A 269 5.72 -1.59 -18.21
N GLN A 270 6.22 -2.73 -17.76
CA GLN A 270 5.70 -4.05 -18.12
C GLN A 270 4.88 -4.64 -16.97
N ASP A 271 3.72 -5.20 -17.30
CA ASP A 271 2.80 -5.85 -16.38
C ASP A 271 2.65 -7.34 -16.74
N LEU A 272 3.26 -8.19 -15.93
CA LEU A 272 3.21 -9.65 -16.12
C LEU A 272 2.25 -10.27 -15.11
N VAL A 273 1.25 -10.99 -15.60
CA VAL A 273 0.16 -11.53 -14.75
C VAL A 273 0.28 -13.03 -14.59
N ILE A 274 0.27 -13.50 -13.34
CA ILE A 274 0.03 -14.92 -13.04
C ILE A 274 -1.39 -15.05 -12.50
N SER A 275 -2.24 -15.77 -13.21
CA SER A 275 -3.63 -15.94 -12.81
C SER A 275 -3.78 -16.72 -11.49
N TRP A 276 -4.86 -16.48 -10.75
CA TRP A 276 -5.17 -17.23 -9.53
C TRP A 276 -5.22 -18.73 -9.77
N GLY A 277 -5.75 -19.15 -10.91
CA GLY A 277 -5.79 -20.57 -11.28
C GLY A 277 -4.39 -21.19 -11.43
N GLN A 278 -3.45 -20.51 -12.06
CA GLN A 278 -2.07 -20.96 -12.20
C GLN A 278 -1.35 -21.01 -10.85
N LEU A 279 -1.57 -19.99 -9.98
CA LEU A 279 -1.02 -19.94 -8.64
C LEU A 279 -1.50 -21.11 -7.78
N GLN A 280 -2.79 -21.46 -7.87
CA GLN A 280 -3.36 -22.60 -7.15
C GLN A 280 -2.89 -23.94 -7.69
N LEU A 281 -2.96 -24.16 -9.01
CA LEU A 281 -2.53 -25.41 -9.65
C LEU A 281 -1.05 -25.70 -9.37
N GLY A 282 -0.21 -24.66 -9.37
CA GLY A 282 1.21 -24.76 -9.02
C GLY A 282 1.47 -24.88 -7.51
N ASN A 283 0.45 -24.72 -6.67
CA ASN A 283 0.60 -24.66 -5.21
C ASN A 283 1.64 -23.62 -4.78
N LEU A 284 1.58 -22.42 -5.39
CA LEU A 284 2.58 -21.36 -5.26
C LEU A 284 2.29 -20.41 -4.10
N LEU A 285 1.04 -20.37 -3.62
CA LEU A 285 0.58 -19.44 -2.59
C LEU A 285 0.93 -19.92 -1.18
N MET A 286 1.19 -18.97 -0.29
CA MET A 286 1.31 -19.24 1.14
C MET A 286 -0.02 -19.79 1.70
N PRO A 287 0.01 -20.91 2.47
CA PRO A 287 -1.21 -21.49 3.03
C PRO A 287 -2.03 -20.52 3.87
N ASP A 288 -1.36 -19.62 4.61
CA ASP A 288 -2.03 -18.64 5.44
C ASP A 288 -2.71 -17.53 4.62
N PHE A 289 -2.14 -17.15 3.48
CA PHE A 289 -2.78 -16.25 2.53
C PHE A 289 -4.05 -16.90 1.94
N VAL A 290 -3.98 -18.16 1.53
CA VAL A 290 -5.14 -18.91 1.00
C VAL A 290 -6.27 -19.02 2.05
N LYS A 291 -5.93 -19.27 3.31
CA LYS A 291 -6.91 -19.36 4.42
C LYS A 291 -7.66 -18.04 4.68
N GLN A 292 -7.07 -16.91 4.37
CA GLN A 292 -7.70 -15.59 4.55
C GLN A 292 -8.87 -15.35 3.58
N LYS A 293 -8.92 -16.09 2.48
CA LYS A 293 -9.98 -15.99 1.46
C LYS A 293 -10.18 -14.56 0.91
N TYR A 294 -9.08 -13.83 0.77
CA TYR A 294 -9.12 -12.47 0.17
C TYR A 294 -9.71 -12.47 -1.23
N TYR A 295 -9.46 -13.53 -1.98
CA TYR A 295 -10.00 -13.79 -3.31
C TYR A 295 -10.73 -15.12 -3.30
N ASP A 296 -11.91 -15.18 -3.90
CA ASP A 296 -12.62 -16.42 -4.10
C ASP A 296 -11.98 -17.16 -5.29
N PHE A 297 -11.05 -18.03 -4.97
CA PHE A 297 -10.38 -18.88 -5.95
C PHE A 297 -11.30 -20.02 -6.45
N GLY A 298 -12.50 -20.17 -5.87
CA GLY A 298 -13.40 -21.29 -6.15
C GLY A 298 -14.19 -21.18 -7.44
N TYR A 299 -14.14 -20.04 -8.15
CA TYR A 299 -14.97 -19.78 -9.31
C TYR A 299 -14.20 -19.79 -10.65
N ILE A 300 -13.18 -20.60 -10.76
CA ILE A 300 -12.77 -21.09 -12.08
C ILE A 300 -13.47 -22.45 -12.20
N ALA A 301 -14.70 -22.44 -12.72
CA ALA A 301 -15.29 -23.67 -13.24
C ALA A 301 -14.24 -24.30 -14.14
N PRO A 302 -13.88 -25.58 -13.95
CA PRO A 302 -13.00 -26.23 -14.89
C PRO A 302 -13.65 -26.05 -16.27
N TYR A 303 -12.95 -25.39 -17.17
CA TYR A 303 -13.32 -25.38 -18.57
C TYR A 303 -13.24 -26.84 -19.02
N THR A 304 -14.36 -27.55 -18.93
CA THR A 304 -14.51 -28.83 -19.60
C THR A 304 -14.53 -28.49 -21.07
N ILE A 305 -13.38 -28.64 -21.71
CA ILE A 305 -13.31 -28.68 -23.17
C ILE A 305 -14.26 -29.81 -23.56
N PRO A 306 -15.33 -29.55 -24.34
CA PRO A 306 -16.14 -30.63 -24.88
C PRO A 306 -15.18 -31.49 -25.70
N VAL A 307 -15.03 -32.74 -25.30
CA VAL A 307 -14.41 -33.75 -26.16
C VAL A 307 -15.46 -33.99 -27.24
N GLU A 308 -15.23 -33.42 -28.43
CA GLU A 308 -16.01 -33.82 -29.61
C GLU A 308 -15.71 -35.31 -29.85
N GLU A 309 -16.78 -36.13 -29.78
CA GLU A 309 -16.79 -37.54 -30.20
C GLU A 309 -16.76 -37.64 -31.72
#